data_e9c102f35ee341f088c77a19b12b1718
#
_entry.id   e9c102f35ee341f088c77a19b12b1718
#
_cell.length_a   1.000
_cell.length_b   1.000
_cell.length_c   1.000
_cell.angle_alpha   90.00
_cell.angle_beta   90.00
_cell.angle_gamma   90.00
#
_symmetry.space_group_name_H-M   'P 1'
#
loop_
_entity.id
_entity.type
_entity.pdbx_description
1 polymer ?
#
loop_
_entity_poly.entity_id
_entity_poly.type
_entity_poly.pdbx_seq_one_letter_code
_entity_poly.pdbx_strand_id
1 'polypeptide(L)'
;MIENIHKQLNKLSEDINEKIQNGEYPNVKYTCVLREGIPEEEILYYIRQEKPLIVVMGTRGEHQKDLDLIGSVTAEVIERSRSFVYAIPENAPEKSLENIHKIALFTSFDQRDLIAFDSLITTFKDNKFEISFIHVNSHEEKRTWNEIKLAGIKEYFKKQYPQLEFTYLNIDEDHLLGNLDQFVQENGIDVICTSNYKRNIFARLFNPSIARKMLFHSNTPILIIK
;
A
#
# COMPACT_ATOMS: atom_id res chain seq x y z
N MET A 1 -9.36 -30.60 -13.07
CA MET A 1 -8.77 -29.41 -12.40
C MET A 1 -9.18 -28.12 -13.10
N ILE A 2 -8.90 -27.91 -14.36
CA ILE A 2 -9.24 -26.69 -15.16
C ILE A 2 -10.75 -26.40 -15.16
N GLU A 3 -11.61 -27.40 -15.35
CA GLU A 3 -13.07 -27.24 -15.28
C GLU A 3 -13.57 -26.66 -13.94
N ASN A 4 -12.94 -27.04 -12.82
CA ASN A 4 -13.31 -26.52 -11.51
C ASN A 4 -12.93 -25.04 -11.35
N ILE A 5 -11.80 -24.65 -11.91
CA ILE A 5 -11.34 -23.24 -11.88
C ILE A 5 -12.25 -22.36 -12.76
N HIS A 6 -12.64 -22.84 -13.94
CA HIS A 6 -13.63 -22.14 -14.77
C HIS A 6 -14.98 -21.97 -14.06
N LYS A 7 -15.43 -23.00 -13.34
CA LYS A 7 -16.65 -22.91 -12.53
C LYS A 7 -16.54 -21.86 -11.44
N GLN A 8 -15.42 -21.81 -10.74
CA GLN A 8 -15.18 -20.79 -9.71
C GLN A 8 -15.14 -19.36 -10.30
N LEU A 9 -14.48 -19.20 -11.44
CA LEU A 9 -14.40 -17.90 -12.12
C LEU A 9 -15.78 -17.42 -12.61
N ASN A 10 -16.59 -18.34 -13.17
CA ASN A 10 -17.95 -18.02 -13.60
C ASN A 10 -18.83 -17.65 -12.39
N LYS A 11 -18.75 -18.39 -11.30
CA LYS A 11 -19.46 -18.06 -10.07
C LYS A 11 -19.09 -16.69 -9.55
N LEU A 12 -17.79 -16.36 -9.50
CA LEU A 12 -17.32 -15.02 -9.10
C LEU A 12 -17.91 -13.93 -10.01
N SER A 13 -17.95 -14.17 -11.33
CA SER A 13 -18.55 -13.23 -12.27
C SER A 13 -20.05 -13.06 -12.04
N GLU A 14 -20.77 -14.14 -11.75
CA GLU A 14 -22.20 -14.11 -11.39
C GLU A 14 -22.44 -13.30 -10.12
N ASP A 15 -21.67 -13.58 -9.05
CA ASP A 15 -21.75 -12.87 -7.77
C ASP A 15 -21.47 -11.34 -7.94
N ILE A 16 -20.49 -10.96 -8.76
CA ILE A 16 -20.20 -9.55 -9.07
C ILE A 16 -21.35 -8.90 -9.81
N ASN A 17 -21.89 -9.57 -10.83
CA ASN A 17 -23.03 -9.04 -11.61
C ASN A 17 -24.28 -8.86 -10.73
N GLU A 18 -24.58 -9.79 -9.86
CA GLU A 18 -25.69 -9.69 -8.89
C GLU A 18 -25.51 -8.46 -7.99
N LYS A 19 -24.33 -8.24 -7.44
CA LYS A 19 -24.03 -7.09 -6.60
C LYS A 19 -24.11 -5.76 -7.36
N ILE A 20 -23.72 -5.72 -8.63
CA ILE A 20 -23.89 -4.54 -9.49
C ILE A 20 -25.39 -4.28 -9.74
N GLN A 21 -26.16 -5.33 -10.06
CA GLN A 21 -27.60 -5.20 -10.33
C GLN A 21 -28.39 -4.75 -9.09
N ASN A 22 -28.00 -5.20 -7.92
CA ASN A 22 -28.62 -4.84 -6.65
C ASN A 22 -28.17 -3.45 -6.14
N GLY A 23 -27.23 -2.80 -6.82
CA GLY A 23 -26.69 -1.49 -6.43
C GLY A 23 -25.71 -1.53 -5.27
N GLU A 24 -25.26 -2.71 -4.84
CA GLU A 24 -24.23 -2.87 -3.82
C GLU A 24 -22.84 -2.46 -4.35
N TYR A 25 -22.58 -2.72 -5.64
CA TYR A 25 -21.37 -2.31 -6.33
C TYR A 25 -21.67 -1.27 -7.41
N PRO A 26 -20.74 -0.37 -7.68
CA PRO A 26 -20.89 0.60 -8.77
C PRO A 26 -20.95 -0.13 -10.12
N ASN A 27 -21.71 0.44 -11.07
CA ASN A 27 -21.79 -0.11 -12.42
C ASN A 27 -20.50 0.16 -13.22
N VAL A 28 -19.55 -0.74 -13.08
CA VAL A 28 -18.24 -0.68 -13.77
C VAL A 28 -18.08 -1.82 -14.76
N LYS A 29 -17.33 -1.58 -15.82
CA LYS A 29 -16.93 -2.65 -16.74
C LYS A 29 -15.79 -3.45 -16.10
N TYR A 30 -15.93 -4.77 -16.09
CA TYR A 30 -14.91 -5.66 -15.61
C TYR A 30 -14.73 -6.86 -16.53
N THR A 31 -13.61 -7.54 -16.43
CA THR A 31 -13.30 -8.77 -17.18
C THR A 31 -12.66 -9.78 -16.24
N CYS A 32 -13.20 -10.99 -16.20
CA CYS A 32 -12.58 -12.12 -15.49
C CYS A 32 -11.60 -12.82 -16.44
N VAL A 33 -10.34 -12.91 -16.05
CA VAL A 33 -9.27 -13.49 -16.89
C VAL A 33 -8.64 -14.66 -16.15
N LEU A 34 -8.62 -15.84 -16.79
CA LEU A 34 -7.87 -16.99 -16.32
C LEU A 34 -6.53 -17.05 -17.06
N ARG A 35 -5.45 -17.19 -16.31
CA ARG A 35 -4.09 -17.34 -16.84
C ARG A 35 -3.48 -18.61 -16.29
N GLU A 36 -2.64 -19.25 -17.10
CA GLU A 36 -1.90 -20.46 -16.74
C GLU A 36 -0.40 -20.16 -16.77
N GLY A 37 0.30 -20.49 -15.70
CA GLY A 37 1.73 -20.24 -15.57
C GLY A 37 2.17 -19.99 -14.12
N ILE A 38 3.31 -19.35 -13.96
CA ILE A 38 3.82 -18.91 -12.65
C ILE A 38 3.06 -17.65 -12.24
N PRO A 39 2.34 -17.64 -11.12
CA PRO A 39 1.39 -16.57 -10.78
C PRO A 39 1.98 -15.16 -10.85
N GLU A 40 3.13 -14.92 -10.24
CA GLU A 40 3.79 -13.61 -10.24
C GLU A 40 4.22 -13.16 -11.64
N GLU A 41 4.68 -14.08 -12.49
CA GLU A 41 5.08 -13.75 -13.86
C GLU A 41 3.86 -13.40 -14.72
N GLU A 42 2.76 -14.15 -14.59
CA GLU A 42 1.54 -13.88 -15.33
C GLU A 42 0.88 -12.57 -14.90
N ILE A 43 0.86 -12.27 -13.60
CA ILE A 43 0.37 -10.99 -13.08
C ILE A 43 1.23 -9.84 -13.61
N LEU A 44 2.56 -9.94 -13.52
CA LEU A 44 3.48 -8.91 -14.00
C LEU A 44 3.42 -8.76 -15.53
N TYR A 45 3.21 -9.85 -16.27
CA TYR A 45 2.98 -9.78 -17.72
C TYR A 45 1.70 -8.98 -18.00
N TYR A 46 0.60 -9.29 -17.34
CA TYR A 46 -0.69 -8.62 -17.51
C TYR A 46 -0.60 -7.13 -17.14
N ILE A 47 0.06 -6.79 -16.04
CA ILE A 47 0.33 -5.41 -15.65
C ILE A 47 1.09 -4.65 -16.74
N ARG A 48 2.07 -5.26 -17.39
CA ARG A 48 2.82 -4.63 -18.49
C ARG A 48 1.97 -4.37 -19.73
N GLN A 49 1.01 -5.25 -20.02
CA GLN A 49 0.10 -5.11 -21.16
C GLN A 49 -0.97 -4.04 -20.91
N GLU A 50 -1.69 -4.16 -19.81
CA GLU A 50 -2.85 -3.33 -19.51
C GLU A 50 -2.49 -2.00 -18.84
N LYS A 51 -1.30 -1.89 -18.25
CA LYS A 51 -0.79 -0.71 -17.54
C LYS A 51 -1.83 -0.14 -16.56
N PRO A 52 -2.38 -0.96 -15.66
CA PRO A 52 -3.36 -0.49 -14.71
C PRO A 52 -2.76 0.59 -13.80
N LEU A 53 -3.59 1.52 -13.37
CA LEU A 53 -3.19 2.53 -12.39
C LEU A 53 -2.81 1.88 -11.05
N ILE A 54 -3.65 0.95 -10.59
CA ILE A 54 -3.49 0.26 -9.34
C ILE A 54 -3.72 -1.25 -9.51
N VAL A 55 -2.95 -2.04 -8.81
CA VAL A 55 -3.11 -3.49 -8.68
C VAL A 55 -3.52 -3.78 -7.25
N VAL A 56 -4.66 -4.45 -7.08
CA VAL A 56 -5.17 -4.83 -5.75
C VAL A 56 -4.88 -6.31 -5.51
N MET A 57 -4.28 -6.62 -4.38
CA MET A 57 -3.90 -8.00 -4.02
C MET A 57 -4.15 -8.27 -2.54
N GLY A 58 -4.53 -9.49 -2.21
CA GLY A 58 -4.46 -9.97 -0.83
C GLY A 58 -3.00 -10.13 -0.38
N THR A 59 -2.74 -9.97 0.90
CA THR A 59 -1.38 -10.18 1.45
C THR A 59 -1.02 -11.67 1.58
N ARG A 60 -2.02 -12.57 1.64
CA ARG A 60 -1.84 -14.02 1.81
C ARG A 60 -2.64 -14.80 0.78
N GLY A 61 -2.18 -16.03 0.46
CA GLY A 61 -2.95 -17.04 -0.27
C GLY A 61 -3.56 -18.07 0.69
N GLU A 62 -4.58 -18.79 0.25
CA GLU A 62 -5.39 -19.76 1.05
C GLU A 62 -4.61 -20.85 1.80
N HIS A 63 -3.33 -21.09 1.47
CA HIS A 63 -2.55 -22.22 1.98
C HIS A 63 -1.34 -21.82 2.85
N GLN A 64 -1.11 -20.55 3.12
CA GLN A 64 0.02 -20.13 3.96
C GLN A 64 -0.40 -20.04 5.42
N LYS A 65 -0.07 -21.09 6.18
CA LYS A 65 -0.24 -21.14 7.65
C LYS A 65 0.92 -20.52 8.41
N ASP A 66 2.01 -20.18 7.74
CA ASP A 66 3.21 -19.68 8.39
C ASP A 66 3.19 -18.15 8.54
N LEU A 67 3.92 -17.73 9.55
CA LEU A 67 4.08 -16.34 10.07
C LEU A 67 4.60 -15.31 9.05
N ASP A 68 4.81 -15.69 7.79
CA ASP A 68 5.18 -14.78 6.72
C ASP A 68 3.95 -13.98 6.28
N LEU A 69 3.96 -12.74 6.61
CA LEU A 69 2.85 -11.80 6.58
C LEU A 69 2.47 -11.31 5.16
N ILE A 70 3.36 -11.50 4.17
CA ILE A 70 3.08 -11.35 2.72
C ILE A 70 3.44 -12.62 1.99
N GLY A 71 2.53 -13.10 1.14
CA GLY A 71 2.80 -14.18 0.20
C GLY A 71 3.88 -13.80 -0.81
N SER A 72 4.68 -14.78 -1.25
CA SER A 72 5.76 -14.59 -2.22
C SER A 72 5.30 -13.89 -3.50
N VAL A 73 4.12 -14.25 -4.01
CA VAL A 73 3.51 -13.66 -5.20
C VAL A 73 3.27 -12.16 -5.03
N THR A 74 2.66 -11.76 -3.91
CA THR A 74 2.38 -10.35 -3.63
C THR A 74 3.68 -9.57 -3.42
N ALA A 75 4.65 -10.13 -2.72
CA ALA A 75 5.96 -9.51 -2.53
C ALA A 75 6.69 -9.27 -3.87
N GLU A 76 6.68 -10.25 -4.76
CA GLU A 76 7.30 -10.15 -6.08
C GLU A 76 6.60 -9.10 -6.96
N VAL A 77 5.27 -9.06 -6.94
CA VAL A 77 4.50 -8.04 -7.66
C VAL A 77 4.79 -6.65 -7.10
N ILE A 78 4.85 -6.49 -5.78
CA ILE A 78 5.24 -5.23 -5.14
C ILE A 78 6.63 -4.79 -5.62
N GLU A 79 7.59 -5.69 -5.68
CA GLU A 79 8.96 -5.36 -6.08
C GLU A 79 9.05 -4.95 -7.55
N ARG A 80 8.39 -5.66 -8.44
CA ARG A 80 8.59 -5.57 -9.91
C ARG A 80 7.54 -4.78 -10.66
N SER A 81 6.37 -4.52 -10.06
CA SER A 81 5.32 -3.71 -10.68
C SER A 81 5.76 -2.25 -10.85
N ARG A 82 5.26 -1.62 -11.93
CA ARG A 82 5.35 -0.17 -12.14
C ARG A 82 4.06 0.55 -11.77
N SER A 83 2.97 -0.17 -11.60
CA SER A 83 1.69 0.34 -11.11
C SER A 83 1.71 0.44 -9.59
N PHE A 84 0.87 1.26 -9.02
CA PHE A 84 0.62 1.21 -7.57
C PHE A 84 0.15 -0.18 -7.19
N VAL A 85 0.53 -0.64 -6.00
CA VAL A 85 0.06 -1.93 -5.48
C VAL A 85 -0.63 -1.71 -4.15
N TYR A 86 -1.91 -2.09 -4.08
CA TYR A 86 -2.71 -2.02 -2.87
C TYR A 86 -2.84 -3.41 -2.28
N ALA A 87 -2.11 -3.68 -1.23
CA ALA A 87 -2.06 -4.96 -0.55
C ALA A 87 -3.02 -4.95 0.65
N ILE A 88 -4.01 -5.84 0.64
CA ILE A 88 -5.08 -5.89 1.63
C ILE A 88 -4.88 -7.11 2.54
N PRO A 89 -4.71 -6.93 3.86
CA PRO A 89 -4.70 -8.02 4.83
C PRO A 89 -6.06 -8.75 4.88
N GLU A 90 -6.04 -10.03 5.25
CA GLU A 90 -7.25 -10.86 5.35
C GLU A 90 -8.29 -10.28 6.31
N ASN A 91 -7.82 -9.70 7.42
CA ASN A 91 -8.68 -9.10 8.45
C ASN A 91 -8.78 -7.57 8.35
N ALA A 92 -8.48 -7.01 7.17
CA ALA A 92 -8.62 -5.57 6.98
C ALA A 92 -10.09 -5.16 7.13
N PRO A 93 -10.38 -4.01 7.76
CA PRO A 93 -11.73 -3.48 7.80
C PRO A 93 -12.26 -3.25 6.38
N GLU A 94 -13.49 -3.67 6.11
CA GLU A 94 -14.15 -3.34 4.87
C GLU A 94 -14.42 -1.83 4.81
N LYS A 95 -13.69 -1.14 3.91
CA LYS A 95 -13.89 0.28 3.65
C LYS A 95 -13.98 0.50 2.15
N SER A 96 -14.99 1.27 1.73
CA SER A 96 -15.02 1.78 0.36
C SER A 96 -13.90 2.81 0.18
N LEU A 97 -13.43 3.00 -1.05
CA LEU A 97 -12.41 4.01 -1.37
C LEU A 97 -12.81 5.43 -0.96
N GLU A 98 -14.10 5.73 -0.98
CA GLU A 98 -14.66 7.02 -0.55
C GLU A 98 -14.49 7.27 0.96
N ASN A 99 -14.33 6.21 1.75
CA ASN A 99 -14.15 6.27 3.20
C ASN A 99 -12.68 6.20 3.63
N ILE A 100 -11.75 6.25 2.66
CA ILE A 100 -10.31 6.37 2.95
C ILE A 100 -9.97 7.85 3.03
N HIS A 101 -9.66 8.31 4.24
CA HIS A 101 -9.35 9.71 4.48
C HIS A 101 -7.96 9.89 5.10
N LYS A 102 -7.53 8.97 5.96
CA LYS A 102 -6.30 9.10 6.74
C LYS A 102 -5.21 8.17 6.24
N ILE A 103 -4.15 8.75 5.72
CA ILE A 103 -3.00 8.04 5.16
C ILE A 103 -1.75 8.27 6.01
N ALA A 104 -1.10 7.19 6.44
CA ALA A 104 0.23 7.25 7.03
C ALA A 104 1.29 6.96 5.96
N LEU A 105 2.05 7.97 5.54
CA LEU A 105 3.08 7.85 4.52
C LEU A 105 4.46 7.70 5.16
N PHE A 106 5.07 6.53 4.99
CA PHE A 106 6.46 6.28 5.38
C PHE A 106 7.41 6.88 4.35
N THR A 107 8.35 7.69 4.82
CA THR A 107 9.27 8.42 3.95
C THR A 107 10.65 8.62 4.59
N SER A 108 11.68 8.57 3.77
CA SER A 108 13.04 9.03 4.13
C SER A 108 13.29 10.46 3.67
N PHE A 109 12.28 11.12 3.13
CA PHE A 109 12.35 12.47 2.60
C PHE A 109 13.39 12.62 1.47
N ASP A 110 13.62 11.58 0.70
CA ASP A 110 14.43 11.73 -0.50
C ASP A 110 13.57 12.20 -1.70
N GLN A 111 14.24 12.63 -2.76
CA GLN A 111 13.57 13.17 -3.95
C GLN A 111 12.57 12.19 -4.56
N ARG A 112 12.79 10.90 -4.43
CA ARG A 112 11.96 9.87 -5.04
C ARG A 112 10.67 9.67 -4.27
N ASP A 113 10.75 9.74 -2.93
CA ASP A 113 9.56 9.73 -2.09
C ASP A 113 8.66 10.92 -2.43
N LEU A 114 9.25 12.09 -2.69
CA LEU A 114 8.51 13.30 -3.10
C LEU A 114 7.83 13.11 -4.46
N ILE A 115 8.52 12.51 -5.44
CA ILE A 115 7.94 12.22 -6.76
C ILE A 115 6.81 11.21 -6.64
N ALA A 116 7.00 10.14 -5.87
CA ALA A 116 5.97 9.13 -5.65
C ALA A 116 4.75 9.71 -4.92
N PHE A 117 4.99 10.60 -3.97
CA PHE A 117 3.93 11.34 -3.29
C PHE A 117 3.15 12.26 -4.24
N ASP A 118 3.84 13.02 -5.08
CA ASP A 118 3.21 13.88 -6.09
C ASP A 118 2.34 13.05 -7.06
N SER A 119 2.83 11.89 -7.47
CA SER A 119 2.07 10.93 -8.27
C SER A 119 0.81 10.44 -7.54
N LEU A 120 0.89 10.15 -6.24
CA LEU A 120 -0.27 9.77 -5.42
C LEU A 120 -1.32 10.89 -5.41
N ILE A 121 -0.92 12.10 -5.07
CA ILE A 121 -1.85 13.24 -4.95
C ILE A 121 -2.46 13.60 -6.31
N THR A 122 -1.66 13.58 -7.38
CA THR A 122 -2.16 13.84 -8.73
C THR A 122 -3.17 12.78 -9.19
N THR A 123 -2.91 11.52 -8.85
CA THR A 123 -3.78 10.40 -9.19
C THR A 123 -5.12 10.48 -8.49
N PHE A 124 -5.13 10.85 -7.21
CA PHE A 124 -6.32 10.91 -6.36
C PHE A 124 -6.71 12.35 -5.99
N LYS A 125 -6.55 13.27 -6.93
CA LYS A 125 -6.75 14.73 -6.74
C LYS A 125 -8.13 15.12 -6.22
N ASP A 126 -9.14 14.30 -6.48
CA ASP A 126 -10.53 14.55 -6.07
C ASP A 126 -10.83 14.03 -4.65
N ASN A 127 -9.88 13.31 -4.05
CA ASN A 127 -9.97 12.83 -2.69
C ASN A 127 -9.35 13.82 -1.70
N LYS A 128 -9.98 13.97 -0.55
CA LYS A 128 -9.43 14.78 0.55
C LYS A 128 -8.76 13.86 1.55
N PHE A 129 -7.43 13.85 1.54
CA PHE A 129 -6.64 13.05 2.47
C PHE A 129 -6.06 13.91 3.59
N GLU A 130 -6.12 13.39 4.79
CA GLU A 130 -5.26 13.78 5.92
C GLU A 130 -4.01 12.91 5.86
N ILE A 131 -2.84 13.51 5.72
CA ILE A 131 -1.60 12.76 5.50
C ILE A 131 -0.63 12.93 6.67
N SER A 132 -0.30 11.80 7.29
CA SER A 132 0.72 11.73 8.32
C SER A 132 2.03 11.22 7.72
N PHE A 133 3.04 12.08 7.62
CA PHE A 133 4.38 11.67 7.24
C PHE A 133 5.10 11.02 8.41
N ILE A 134 5.53 9.79 8.22
CA ILE A 134 6.27 9.02 9.22
C ILE A 134 7.70 8.84 8.74
N HIS A 135 8.62 9.39 9.50
CA HIS A 135 10.06 9.18 9.31
C HIS A 135 10.61 8.29 10.40
N VAL A 136 11.36 7.27 10.00
CA VAL A 136 12.02 6.35 10.93
C VAL A 136 13.48 6.75 11.06
N ASN A 137 13.86 7.20 12.26
CA ASN A 137 15.24 7.55 12.55
C ASN A 137 16.07 6.28 12.75
N SER A 138 17.15 6.14 11.99
CA SER A 138 18.16 5.14 12.27
C SER A 138 19.17 5.67 13.29
N HIS A 139 19.81 4.77 14.06
CA HIS A 139 20.84 5.13 15.05
C HIS A 139 22.04 5.89 14.45
N GLU A 140 22.26 5.73 13.12
CA GLU A 140 23.40 6.33 12.42
C GLU A 140 23.10 7.73 11.86
N GLU A 141 21.82 8.15 11.83
CA GLU A 141 21.44 9.45 11.24
C GLU A 141 21.58 10.59 12.25
N LYS A 142 22.23 11.67 11.82
CA LYS A 142 22.34 12.89 12.63
C LYS A 142 20.97 13.57 12.74
N ARG A 143 20.38 13.60 13.93
CA ARG A 143 19.08 14.26 14.22
C ARG A 143 18.95 15.66 13.59
N THR A 144 19.99 16.48 13.69
CA THR A 144 20.01 17.83 13.12
C THR A 144 19.75 17.86 11.61
N TRP A 145 20.28 16.87 10.87
CA TRP A 145 20.10 16.80 9.41
C TRP A 145 18.67 16.46 9.04
N ASN A 146 18.05 15.56 9.79
CA ASN A 146 16.66 15.18 9.60
C ASN A 146 15.70 16.33 9.95
N GLU A 147 15.99 17.09 10.98
CA GLU A 147 15.20 18.28 11.34
C GLU A 147 15.26 19.36 10.27
N ILE A 148 16.42 19.61 9.67
CA ILE A 148 16.58 20.58 8.57
C ILE A 148 15.81 20.12 7.32
N LYS A 149 15.96 18.86 6.94
CA LYS A 149 15.19 18.28 5.82
C LYS A 149 13.69 18.39 6.06
N LEU A 150 13.24 18.03 7.25
CA LEU A 150 11.84 18.06 7.63
C LEU A 150 11.26 19.48 7.55
N ALA A 151 12.00 20.48 8.03
CA ALA A 151 11.57 21.87 7.96
C ALA A 151 11.39 22.33 6.51
N GLY A 152 12.36 22.04 5.63
CA GLY A 152 12.27 22.37 4.21
C GLY A 152 11.10 21.69 3.50
N ILE A 153 10.82 20.43 3.84
CA ILE A 153 9.72 19.66 3.26
C ILE A 153 8.37 20.17 3.74
N LYS A 154 8.24 20.52 5.03
CA LYS A 154 7.04 21.17 5.56
C LYS A 154 6.69 22.44 4.80
N GLU A 155 7.67 23.27 4.56
CA GLU A 155 7.48 24.52 3.81
C GLU A 155 7.10 24.25 2.34
N TYR A 156 7.80 23.32 1.70
CA TYR A 156 7.49 22.89 0.33
C TYR A 156 6.05 22.38 0.20
N PHE A 157 5.62 21.46 1.05
CA PHE A 157 4.28 20.89 0.96
C PHE A 157 3.19 21.89 1.29
N LYS A 158 3.39 22.74 2.28
CA LYS A 158 2.45 23.83 2.60
C LYS A 158 2.23 24.77 1.42
N LYS A 159 3.28 25.01 0.63
CA LYS A 159 3.21 25.87 -0.55
C LYS A 159 2.60 25.15 -1.75
N GLN A 160 2.97 23.89 -1.97
CA GLN A 160 2.58 23.12 -3.14
C GLN A 160 1.16 22.55 -3.04
N TYR A 161 0.76 22.16 -1.83
CA TYR A 161 -0.52 21.51 -1.55
C TYR A 161 -1.27 22.20 -0.40
N PRO A 162 -1.65 23.47 -0.55
CA PRO A 162 -2.27 24.25 0.53
C PRO A 162 -3.64 23.71 0.97
N GLN A 163 -4.28 22.84 0.17
CA GLN A 163 -5.56 22.21 0.43
C GLN A 163 -5.47 20.93 1.27
N LEU A 164 -4.25 20.42 1.51
CA LEU A 164 -4.05 19.18 2.26
C LEU A 164 -3.55 19.50 3.68
N GLU A 165 -4.02 18.69 4.62
CA GLU A 165 -3.54 18.71 6.00
C GLU A 165 -2.42 17.69 6.18
N PHE A 166 -1.30 18.14 6.76
CA PHE A 166 -0.12 17.30 6.99
C PHE A 166 0.27 17.28 8.45
N THR A 167 0.48 16.07 8.96
CA THR A 167 1.16 15.83 10.23
C THR A 167 2.52 15.17 10.00
N TYR A 168 3.43 15.30 10.97
CA TYR A 168 4.79 14.77 10.82
C TYR A 168 5.20 14.08 12.12
N LEU A 169 5.60 12.82 11.99
CA LEU A 169 6.01 11.98 13.09
C LEU A 169 7.40 11.40 12.82
N ASN A 170 8.30 11.57 13.79
CA ASN A 170 9.59 10.88 13.82
C ASN A 170 9.50 9.73 14.81
N ILE A 171 9.78 8.52 14.36
CA ILE A 171 9.78 7.31 15.19
C ILE A 171 11.19 6.72 15.19
N ASP A 172 11.70 6.40 16.35
CA ASP A 172 12.97 5.69 16.45
C ASP A 172 12.78 4.21 16.07
N GLU A 173 13.78 3.63 15.37
CA GLU A 173 13.71 2.26 14.82
C GLU A 173 13.35 1.22 15.89
N ASP A 174 13.93 1.34 17.10
CA ASP A 174 13.66 0.39 18.20
C ASP A 174 12.22 0.46 18.74
N HIS A 175 11.57 1.60 18.62
CA HIS A 175 10.20 1.81 19.09
C HIS A 175 9.15 1.58 18.00
N LEU A 176 9.59 1.42 16.76
CA LEU A 176 8.67 1.34 15.61
C LEU A 176 7.71 0.14 15.75
N LEU A 177 8.20 -1.03 16.19
CA LEU A 177 7.41 -2.27 16.29
C LEU A 177 6.20 -2.19 17.21
N GLY A 178 6.39 -1.56 18.38
CA GLY A 178 5.30 -1.39 19.35
C GLY A 178 4.44 -0.14 19.11
N ASN A 179 5.03 0.85 18.46
CA ASN A 179 4.38 2.16 18.32
C ASN A 179 3.56 2.31 17.03
N LEU A 180 3.84 1.53 15.98
CA LEU A 180 3.11 1.66 14.71
C LEU A 180 1.64 1.24 14.85
N ASP A 181 1.36 0.08 15.43
CA ASP A 181 0.00 -0.40 15.61
C ASP A 181 -0.79 0.53 16.53
N GLN A 182 -0.16 0.99 17.60
CA GLN A 182 -0.75 1.97 18.50
C GLN A 182 -1.02 3.28 17.75
N PHE A 183 -0.05 3.80 17.01
CA PHE A 183 -0.22 5.01 16.20
C PHE A 183 -1.35 4.87 15.18
N VAL A 184 -1.41 3.76 14.45
CA VAL A 184 -2.47 3.49 13.47
C VAL A 184 -3.84 3.49 14.14
N GLN A 185 -3.98 2.82 15.29
CA GLN A 185 -5.24 2.74 16.03
C GLN A 185 -5.65 4.09 16.63
N GLU A 186 -4.74 4.76 17.33
CA GLU A 186 -5.02 6.04 17.99
C GLU A 186 -5.38 7.16 17.01
N ASN A 187 -4.79 7.14 15.82
CA ASN A 187 -5.03 8.15 14.80
C ASN A 187 -6.07 7.73 13.75
N GLY A 188 -6.60 6.51 13.84
CA GLY A 188 -7.59 5.99 12.92
C GLY A 188 -7.08 5.95 11.47
N ILE A 189 -5.83 5.52 11.27
CA ILE A 189 -5.21 5.45 9.94
C ILE A 189 -5.92 4.39 9.09
N ASP A 190 -6.34 4.77 7.90
CA ASP A 190 -7.05 3.89 6.97
C ASP A 190 -6.09 3.09 6.09
N VAL A 191 -4.98 3.72 5.69
CA VAL A 191 -4.01 3.12 4.76
C VAL A 191 -2.59 3.53 5.15
N ILE A 192 -1.71 2.54 5.20
CA ILE A 192 -0.27 2.78 5.27
C ILE A 192 0.25 2.90 3.85
N CYS A 193 0.96 3.98 3.55
CA CYS A 193 1.52 4.26 2.24
C CYS A 193 3.05 4.32 2.29
N THR A 194 3.70 3.90 1.21
CA THR A 194 5.16 3.97 1.11
C THR A 194 5.63 3.84 -0.33
N SER A 195 6.79 4.43 -0.64
CA SER A 195 7.41 4.28 -1.95
C SER A 195 8.14 2.94 -2.08
N ASN A 196 8.08 2.30 -3.27
CA ASN A 196 8.79 1.04 -3.55
C ASN A 196 10.27 1.28 -3.88
N TYR A 197 10.98 2.07 -3.10
CA TYR A 197 12.38 2.29 -3.44
C TYR A 197 13.32 1.34 -2.67
N LYS A 198 14.10 0.54 -3.43
CA LYS A 198 14.99 -0.56 -3.01
C LYS A 198 16.04 -0.25 -1.92
N ARG A 199 16.19 1.00 -1.49
CA ARG A 199 17.21 1.41 -0.51
C ARG A 199 16.67 1.95 0.81
N ASN A 200 15.36 2.17 0.90
CA ASN A 200 14.74 2.73 2.09
C ASN A 200 14.07 1.67 2.96
N ILE A 201 13.26 2.09 3.87
CA ILE A 201 12.58 1.29 4.90
C ILE A 201 12.14 -0.09 4.39
N PHE A 202 11.70 -0.23 3.11
CA PHE A 202 11.33 -1.52 2.55
C PHE A 202 12.51 -2.48 2.30
N ALA A 203 13.69 -2.03 1.90
CA ALA A 203 14.84 -2.93 1.83
C ALA A 203 15.26 -3.41 3.22
N ARG A 204 15.02 -2.59 4.24
CA ARG A 204 15.15 -2.95 5.66
C ARG A 204 13.92 -3.71 6.15
N LEU A 205 12.72 -3.33 5.71
CA LEU A 205 11.45 -3.98 6.00
C LEU A 205 11.28 -5.32 5.27
N PHE A 206 11.93 -5.55 4.16
CA PHE A 206 12.05 -6.86 3.50
C PHE A 206 13.24 -7.67 3.99
N ASN A 207 14.08 -7.14 4.90
CA ASN A 207 15.02 -7.99 5.65
C ASN A 207 14.18 -8.90 6.57
N PRO A 208 14.31 -10.25 6.44
CA PRO A 208 13.25 -11.20 6.84
C PRO A 208 12.81 -11.17 8.30
N SER A 209 13.54 -10.54 9.19
CA SER A 209 13.34 -10.75 10.62
C SER A 209 12.50 -9.71 11.36
N ILE A 210 12.43 -8.47 10.94
CA ILE A 210 11.81 -7.43 11.78
C ILE A 210 10.70 -6.67 11.03
N ALA A 211 10.95 -6.26 9.86
CA ALA A 211 10.09 -5.35 9.14
C ALA A 211 8.91 -6.02 8.44
N ARG A 212 9.05 -7.27 8.01
CA ARG A 212 7.90 -8.08 7.59
C ARG A 212 6.88 -8.18 8.72
N LYS A 213 7.35 -8.38 9.96
CA LYS A 213 6.44 -8.46 11.11
C LYS A 213 5.63 -7.20 11.32
N MET A 214 6.18 -6.02 11.04
CA MET A 214 5.58 -4.76 11.45
C MET A 214 4.43 -4.29 10.57
N LEU A 215 4.62 -4.27 9.27
CA LEU A 215 3.59 -3.77 8.35
C LEU A 215 2.42 -4.73 8.22
N PHE A 216 2.65 -6.01 8.49
CA PHE A 216 1.69 -7.06 8.24
C PHE A 216 1.07 -7.69 9.50
N HIS A 217 1.47 -7.27 10.70
CA HIS A 217 0.71 -7.53 11.92
C HIS A 217 -0.47 -6.59 12.07
N SER A 218 -0.42 -5.44 11.40
CA SER A 218 -1.54 -4.52 11.32
C SER A 218 -2.58 -5.05 10.33
N ASN A 219 -3.85 -4.99 10.69
CA ASN A 219 -4.97 -5.23 9.77
C ASN A 219 -5.19 -4.06 8.80
N THR A 220 -4.24 -3.14 8.72
CA THR A 220 -4.33 -1.93 7.90
C THR A 220 -3.81 -2.20 6.50
N PRO A 221 -4.58 -1.90 5.46
CA PRO A 221 -4.13 -2.01 4.08
C PRO A 221 -2.89 -1.17 3.79
N ILE A 222 -2.08 -1.64 2.84
CA ILE A 222 -0.82 -0.99 2.46
C ILE A 222 -0.86 -0.59 1.00
N LEU A 223 -0.59 0.66 0.71
CA LEU A 223 -0.44 1.20 -0.65
C LEU A 223 1.03 1.46 -0.95
N ILE A 224 1.55 0.77 -1.94
CA ILE A 224 2.90 0.98 -2.47
C ILE A 224 2.80 1.89 -3.69
N ILE A 225 3.37 3.08 -3.56
CA ILE A 225 3.43 4.09 -4.63
C ILE A 225 4.74 3.99 -5.40
N LYS A 226 4.72 4.43 -6.67
CA LYS A 226 5.84 4.27 -7.62
C LYS A 226 6.29 5.62 -8.17
#